data_8ccf5da5d622ae33e0d6f7b6d39d168c
#
_entry.id   8ccf5da5d622ae33e0d6f7b6d39d168c
#
_cell.length_a   1.000
_cell.length_b   1.000
_cell.length_c   1.000
_cell.angle_alpha   90.00
_cell.angle_beta   90.00
_cell.angle_gamma   90.00
#
_symmetry.space_group_name_H-M   'P 1'
#
loop_
_entity.id
_entity.type
_entity.pdbx_description
1 polymer ?
#
loop_
_entity_poly.entity_id
_entity_poly.type
_entity_poly.pdbx_seq_one_letter_code
_entity_poly.pdbx_strand_id
1 'polypeptide(L)'
;MGSVAFAQDFNKLDSNGKKDGIWKGTYEVSKRPRYEGTFSHGKEVGIFKFFDDTKKGDVIATRDFSANDGSAYTIFYDQKKNIVSEGKVVGKNYEGEWKYYHKASKVLMTVENYKNGKLDGKRTVYYPNAKVAEEVTYKNGLKEGIYKKIGQNGIIQEESTYVKDQFNGEAVFYDSDGLVASKGKFLNGKKVGMWQFYLKGKLTKEVNMSDPKNINKISEKAGTTKNPTAKKQ
;
A
#
# COMPACT_ATOMS: atom_id res chain seq x y z
N MET A 1 -26.27 -24.46 46.96
CA MET A 1 -25.03 -23.67 46.71
C MET A 1 -25.36 -22.67 45.63
N GLY A 2 -25.54 -21.39 45.97
CA GLY A 2 -25.81 -20.32 44.99
C GLY A 2 -24.53 -19.93 44.28
N SER A 3 -24.49 -20.08 42.96
CA SER A 3 -23.44 -19.52 42.16
C SER A 3 -23.56 -18.00 42.15
N VAL A 4 -22.63 -17.31 42.80
CA VAL A 4 -22.48 -15.85 42.69
C VAL A 4 -21.96 -15.57 41.30
N ALA A 5 -22.83 -15.18 40.39
CA ALA A 5 -22.40 -14.62 39.12
C ALA A 5 -21.75 -13.27 39.41
N PHE A 6 -20.41 -13.20 39.35
CA PHE A 6 -19.74 -11.92 39.34
C PHE A 6 -20.11 -11.22 38.03
N ALA A 7 -20.96 -10.22 38.12
CA ALA A 7 -21.21 -9.29 37.03
C ALA A 7 -19.84 -8.66 36.67
N GLN A 8 -19.33 -8.96 35.51
CA GLN A 8 -18.07 -8.40 35.07
C GLN A 8 -18.26 -6.90 34.85
N ASP A 9 -17.77 -6.11 35.80
CA ASP A 9 -17.88 -4.67 35.80
C ASP A 9 -17.06 -4.08 34.63
N PHE A 10 -17.69 -3.40 33.69
CA PHE A 10 -17.04 -2.73 32.56
C PHE A 10 -17.41 -1.24 32.52
N ASN A 11 -16.64 -0.44 31.75
CA ASN A 11 -16.81 1.00 31.56
C ASN A 11 -16.65 1.82 32.87
N LYS A 12 -15.70 1.43 33.71
CA LYS A 12 -15.35 2.15 34.94
C LYS A 12 -14.32 3.25 34.71
N LEU A 13 -14.39 4.26 35.55
CA LEU A 13 -13.38 5.28 35.69
C LEU A 13 -12.58 5.05 36.97
N ASP A 14 -11.29 5.40 36.95
CA ASP A 14 -10.45 5.46 38.16
C ASP A 14 -10.78 6.70 39.01
N SER A 15 -10.11 6.85 40.14
CA SER A 15 -10.27 7.99 41.07
C SER A 15 -9.99 9.36 40.42
N ASN A 16 -9.27 9.41 39.30
CA ASN A 16 -8.96 10.61 38.53
C ASN A 16 -9.90 10.84 37.34
N GLY A 17 -10.99 10.06 37.21
CA GLY A 17 -11.95 10.17 36.12
C GLY A 17 -11.44 9.63 34.79
N LYS A 18 -10.37 8.83 34.80
CA LYS A 18 -9.82 8.21 33.58
C LYS A 18 -10.38 6.80 33.42
N LYS A 19 -10.51 6.35 32.17
CA LYS A 19 -10.93 4.97 31.85
C LYS A 19 -9.99 3.96 32.51
N ASP A 20 -10.54 2.96 33.19
CA ASP A 20 -9.78 1.90 33.84
C ASP A 20 -10.53 0.55 33.75
N GLY A 21 -9.78 -0.56 33.60
CA GLY A 21 -10.36 -1.88 33.39
C GLY A 21 -10.95 -2.10 32.00
N ILE A 22 -11.90 -3.03 31.91
CA ILE A 22 -12.54 -3.43 30.64
C ILE A 22 -13.52 -2.34 30.16
N TRP A 23 -13.40 -1.98 28.90
CA TRP A 23 -14.29 -1.01 28.24
C TRP A 23 -14.91 -1.60 26.99
N LYS A 24 -16.22 -1.31 26.83
CA LYS A 24 -17.02 -1.70 25.67
C LYS A 24 -17.74 -0.48 25.14
N GLY A 25 -17.52 -0.18 23.85
CA GLY A 25 -18.24 0.87 23.15
C GLY A 25 -19.27 0.31 22.18
N THR A 26 -20.31 1.09 21.90
CA THR A 26 -21.34 0.73 20.93
C THR A 26 -21.42 1.74 19.80
N TYR A 27 -21.98 1.32 18.67
CA TYR A 27 -22.39 2.24 17.62
C TYR A 27 -23.53 3.13 18.10
N GLU A 28 -23.53 4.39 17.66
CA GLU A 28 -24.50 5.38 18.16
C GLU A 28 -25.93 5.05 17.77
N VAL A 29 -26.16 4.64 16.52
CA VAL A 29 -27.50 4.37 15.99
C VAL A 29 -27.98 2.95 16.34
N SER A 30 -27.21 1.95 15.91
CA SER A 30 -27.61 0.53 16.04
C SER A 30 -27.49 -0.03 17.45
N LYS A 31 -26.72 0.65 18.34
CA LYS A 31 -26.36 0.19 19.69
C LYS A 31 -25.60 -1.14 19.73
N ARG A 32 -25.20 -1.69 18.59
CA ARG A 32 -24.37 -2.91 18.51
C ARG A 32 -22.96 -2.67 19.04
N PRO A 33 -22.26 -3.74 19.48
CA PRO A 33 -20.87 -3.62 19.89
C PRO A 33 -20.02 -2.99 18.80
N ARG A 34 -19.20 -1.98 19.15
CA ARG A 34 -18.26 -1.29 18.27
C ARG A 34 -16.82 -1.65 18.58
N TYR A 35 -16.49 -1.69 19.88
CA TYR A 35 -15.16 -2.12 20.34
C TYR A 35 -15.22 -2.69 21.75
N GLU A 36 -14.23 -3.52 22.09
CA GLU A 36 -13.89 -3.92 23.45
C GLU A 36 -12.38 -3.89 23.65
N GLY A 37 -11.94 -3.56 24.86
CA GLY A 37 -10.52 -3.53 25.22
C GLY A 37 -10.31 -3.12 26.66
N THR A 38 -9.05 -3.08 27.10
CA THR A 38 -8.68 -2.73 28.46
C THR A 38 -7.95 -1.39 28.49
N PHE A 39 -8.35 -0.53 29.42
CA PHE A 39 -7.64 0.70 29.75
C PHE A 39 -6.94 0.56 31.11
N SER A 40 -5.79 1.20 31.23
CA SER A 40 -5.11 1.43 32.51
C SER A 40 -4.86 2.93 32.64
N HIS A 41 -5.55 3.56 33.61
CA HIS A 41 -5.45 5.01 33.87
C HIS A 41 -5.59 5.89 32.60
N GLY A 42 -6.53 5.54 31.73
CA GLY A 42 -6.83 6.26 30.50
C GLY A 42 -5.98 5.86 29.29
N LYS A 43 -5.02 4.96 29.44
CA LYS A 43 -4.19 4.42 28.33
C LYS A 43 -4.72 3.07 27.86
N GLU A 44 -4.76 2.86 26.57
CA GLU A 44 -5.08 1.56 25.97
C GLU A 44 -3.96 0.56 26.27
N VAL A 45 -4.30 -0.64 26.73
CA VAL A 45 -3.36 -1.73 27.06
C VAL A 45 -3.88 -3.07 26.54
N GLY A 46 -2.96 -3.98 26.18
CA GLY A 46 -3.31 -5.29 25.64
C GLY A 46 -4.04 -5.19 24.30
N ILE A 47 -4.95 -6.13 24.05
CA ILE A 47 -5.61 -6.26 22.75
C ILE A 47 -6.99 -5.62 22.78
N PHE A 48 -7.20 -4.67 21.87
CA PHE A 48 -8.52 -4.12 21.51
C PHE A 48 -9.08 -4.84 20.31
N LYS A 49 -10.38 -5.15 20.33
CA LYS A 49 -11.14 -5.68 19.20
C LYS A 49 -12.15 -4.64 18.75
N PHE A 50 -12.28 -4.53 17.42
CA PHE A 50 -13.26 -3.67 16.77
C PHE A 50 -14.20 -4.53 15.95
N PHE A 51 -15.48 -4.24 16.01
CA PHE A 51 -16.55 -5.03 15.38
C PHE A 51 -17.22 -4.24 14.27
N ASP A 52 -17.76 -4.93 13.27
CA ASP A 52 -18.61 -4.30 12.25
C ASP A 52 -20.03 -3.99 12.80
N ASP A 53 -20.75 -3.09 12.11
CA ASP A 53 -22.14 -2.74 12.47
C ASP A 53 -23.16 -3.68 11.82
N THR A 54 -22.93 -4.99 11.89
CA THR A 54 -23.86 -6.02 11.42
C THR A 54 -24.51 -6.76 12.60
N LYS A 55 -25.58 -7.53 12.34
CA LYS A 55 -26.20 -8.37 13.39
C LYS A 55 -25.24 -9.45 13.92
N LYS A 56 -24.29 -9.90 13.09
CA LYS A 56 -23.29 -10.91 13.44
C LYS A 56 -22.20 -10.33 14.34
N GLY A 57 -21.82 -9.06 14.12
CA GLY A 57 -20.78 -8.39 14.89
C GLY A 57 -19.41 -9.03 14.71
N ASP A 58 -18.97 -9.24 13.44
CA ASP A 58 -17.66 -9.81 13.17
C ASP A 58 -16.54 -8.85 13.58
N VAL A 59 -15.43 -9.40 14.07
CA VAL A 59 -14.21 -8.63 14.33
C VAL A 59 -13.62 -8.19 13.00
N ILE A 60 -13.54 -6.89 12.78
CA ILE A 60 -12.95 -6.28 11.58
C ILE A 60 -11.53 -5.76 11.79
N ALA A 61 -11.14 -5.53 13.04
CA ALA A 61 -9.76 -5.16 13.37
C ALA A 61 -9.40 -5.55 14.80
N THR A 62 -8.11 -5.78 15.03
CA THR A 62 -7.50 -5.83 16.36
C THR A 62 -6.36 -4.81 16.45
N ARG A 63 -6.13 -4.29 17.67
CA ARG A 63 -4.99 -3.44 18.00
C ARG A 63 -4.34 -3.98 19.25
N ASP A 64 -3.07 -4.32 19.17
CA ASP A 64 -2.27 -4.82 20.29
C ASP A 64 -1.34 -3.70 20.80
N PHE A 65 -1.60 -3.25 22.01
CA PHE A 65 -0.84 -2.20 22.71
C PHE A 65 0.21 -2.78 23.68
N SER A 66 0.52 -4.06 23.61
CA SER A 66 1.44 -4.75 24.55
C SER A 66 2.88 -4.20 24.54
N ALA A 67 3.27 -3.45 23.50
CA ALA A 67 4.58 -2.79 23.42
C ALA A 67 4.74 -1.66 24.45
N ASN A 68 3.63 -1.09 24.97
CA ASN A 68 3.60 -0.01 25.97
C ASN A 68 4.39 1.25 25.57
N ASP A 69 4.68 1.46 24.27
CA ASP A 69 5.41 2.60 23.72
C ASP A 69 4.48 3.65 23.07
N GLY A 70 3.16 3.51 23.29
CA GLY A 70 2.14 4.35 22.67
C GLY A 70 1.80 3.96 21.22
N SER A 71 2.38 2.87 20.73
CA SER A 71 2.01 2.27 19.43
C SER A 71 1.07 1.08 19.60
N ALA A 72 0.44 0.68 18.50
CA ALA A 72 -0.31 -0.56 18.43
C ALA A 72 0.04 -1.35 17.17
N TYR A 73 0.22 -2.66 17.30
CA TYR A 73 0.21 -3.54 16.12
C TYR A 73 -1.24 -3.78 15.73
N THR A 74 -1.59 -3.40 14.51
CA THR A 74 -2.97 -3.40 14.03
C THR A 74 -3.13 -4.44 12.94
N ILE A 75 -4.19 -5.27 13.04
CA ILE A 75 -4.56 -6.25 12.02
C ILE A 75 -5.99 -5.95 11.58
N PHE A 76 -6.22 -5.87 10.28
CA PHE A 76 -7.54 -5.75 9.67
C PHE A 76 -7.99 -7.07 9.07
N TYR A 77 -9.27 -7.39 9.21
CA TYR A 77 -9.87 -8.64 8.74
C TYR A 77 -11.03 -8.37 7.77
N ASP A 78 -11.25 -9.30 6.85
CA ASP A 78 -12.49 -9.36 6.08
C ASP A 78 -13.59 -10.10 6.86
N GLN A 79 -14.82 -10.12 6.32
CA GLN A 79 -15.98 -10.79 6.95
C GLN A 79 -15.80 -12.32 7.10
N LYS A 80 -14.83 -12.93 6.41
CA LYS A 80 -14.47 -14.35 6.54
C LYS A 80 -13.29 -14.57 7.49
N LYS A 81 -12.85 -13.52 8.20
CA LYS A 81 -11.71 -13.50 9.13
C LYS A 81 -10.34 -13.73 8.47
N ASN A 82 -10.23 -13.53 7.16
CA ASN A 82 -8.93 -13.47 6.52
C ASN A 82 -8.26 -12.15 6.86
N ILE A 83 -6.93 -12.16 7.05
CA ILE A 83 -6.14 -10.94 7.22
C ILE A 83 -6.14 -10.19 5.88
N VAL A 84 -6.52 -8.92 5.93
CA VAL A 84 -6.49 -8.00 4.77
C VAL A 84 -5.19 -7.21 4.79
N SER A 85 -4.83 -6.69 5.96
CA SER A 85 -3.59 -5.93 6.15
C SER A 85 -3.18 -5.90 7.62
N GLU A 86 -1.88 -5.68 7.86
CA GLU A 86 -1.34 -5.55 9.21
C GLU A 86 -0.10 -4.67 9.24
N GLY A 87 0.14 -4.05 10.40
CA GLY A 87 1.32 -3.23 10.64
C GLY A 87 1.21 -2.37 11.91
N LYS A 88 2.26 -1.61 12.15
CA LYS A 88 2.35 -0.72 13.34
C LYS A 88 1.63 0.60 13.08
N VAL A 89 0.89 1.06 14.08
CA VAL A 89 0.26 2.39 14.13
C VAL A 89 0.79 3.14 15.34
N VAL A 90 1.19 4.40 15.15
CA VAL A 90 1.55 5.34 16.22
C VAL A 90 0.56 6.50 16.18
N GLY A 91 -0.24 6.65 17.22
CA GLY A 91 -1.37 7.57 17.23
C GLY A 91 -2.39 7.20 16.14
N LYS A 92 -2.42 7.98 15.04
CA LYS A 92 -3.30 7.72 13.87
C LYS A 92 -2.51 7.39 12.61
N ASN A 93 -1.18 7.35 12.67
CA ASN A 93 -0.31 7.21 11.52
C ASN A 93 0.22 5.78 11.40
N TYR A 94 0.30 5.27 10.18
CA TYR A 94 1.04 4.06 9.86
C TYR A 94 2.54 4.32 10.07
N GLU A 95 3.25 3.31 10.58
CA GLU A 95 4.67 3.40 10.89
C GLU A 95 5.38 2.09 10.59
N GLY A 96 6.56 2.15 9.95
CA GLY A 96 7.34 0.98 9.58
C GLY A 96 6.69 0.13 8.49
N GLU A 97 6.95 -1.16 8.53
CA GLU A 97 6.46 -2.12 7.54
C GLU A 97 4.97 -2.40 7.71
N TRP A 98 4.23 -2.31 6.59
CA TRP A 98 2.83 -2.70 6.45
C TRP A 98 2.69 -3.77 5.39
N LYS A 99 1.94 -4.82 5.72
CA LYS A 99 1.64 -5.95 4.85
C LYS A 99 0.20 -5.91 4.41
N TYR A 100 -0.04 -6.14 3.14
CA TYR A 100 -1.35 -6.29 2.53
C TYR A 100 -1.42 -7.66 1.85
N TYR A 101 -2.56 -8.32 1.91
CA TYR A 101 -2.72 -9.68 1.42
C TYR A 101 -3.67 -9.74 0.22
N HIS A 102 -3.45 -10.68 -0.68
CA HIS A 102 -4.43 -10.99 -1.73
C HIS A 102 -5.73 -11.49 -1.09
N LYS A 103 -6.88 -11.15 -1.74
CA LYS A 103 -8.20 -11.50 -1.24
C LYS A 103 -8.31 -12.99 -0.90
N ALA A 104 -8.75 -13.28 0.33
CA ALA A 104 -8.94 -14.62 0.87
C ALA A 104 -7.68 -15.51 0.76
N SER A 105 -6.49 -14.93 0.90
CA SER A 105 -5.20 -15.60 0.75
C SER A 105 -4.24 -15.19 1.87
N LYS A 106 -3.25 -16.03 2.13
CA LYS A 106 -2.09 -15.69 2.98
C LYS A 106 -0.91 -15.14 2.15
N VAL A 107 -1.05 -15.07 0.83
CA VAL A 107 -0.02 -14.54 -0.06
C VAL A 107 -0.06 -13.01 0.02
N LEU A 108 1.11 -12.43 0.23
CA LEU A 108 1.30 -10.98 0.24
C LEU A 108 0.93 -10.40 -1.14
N MET A 109 0.14 -9.34 -1.13
CA MET A 109 -0.13 -8.51 -2.30
C MET A 109 0.87 -7.35 -2.37
N THR A 110 1.11 -6.71 -1.22
CA THR A 110 2.02 -5.56 -1.16
C THR A 110 2.67 -5.49 0.22
N VAL A 111 3.96 -5.14 0.24
CA VAL A 111 4.68 -4.70 1.44
C VAL A 111 5.08 -3.26 1.23
N GLU A 112 4.74 -2.41 2.18
CA GLU A 112 4.94 -0.96 2.14
C GLU A 112 5.67 -0.50 3.39
N ASN A 113 6.51 0.52 3.27
CA ASN A 113 7.17 1.15 4.40
C ASN A 113 6.62 2.56 4.61
N TYR A 114 6.26 2.86 5.85
CA TYR A 114 5.68 4.14 6.25
C TYR A 114 6.53 4.85 7.28
N LYS A 115 6.53 6.16 7.21
CA LYS A 115 7.07 7.07 8.23
C LYS A 115 6.09 8.22 8.43
N ASN A 116 5.60 8.38 9.67
CA ASN A 116 4.61 9.41 9.99
C ASN A 116 3.37 9.39 9.05
N GLY A 117 2.87 8.20 8.70
CA GLY A 117 1.70 8.01 7.83
C GLY A 117 1.94 8.20 6.33
N LYS A 118 3.17 8.47 5.90
CA LYS A 118 3.54 8.61 4.48
C LYS A 118 4.42 7.45 4.05
N LEU A 119 4.26 7.00 2.81
CA LEU A 119 5.19 6.04 2.22
C LEU A 119 6.62 6.60 2.26
N ASP A 120 7.53 5.87 2.89
CA ASP A 120 8.96 6.25 3.01
C ASP A 120 9.79 4.97 3.10
N GLY A 121 10.50 4.65 2.03
CA GLY A 121 11.24 3.41 1.88
C GLY A 121 10.73 2.56 0.72
N LYS A 122 11.12 1.29 0.69
CA LYS A 122 10.78 0.35 -0.38
C LYS A 122 9.32 -0.07 -0.28
N ARG A 123 8.63 -0.10 -1.44
CA ARG A 123 7.36 -0.78 -1.66
C ARG A 123 7.59 -1.92 -2.64
N THR A 124 7.08 -3.10 -2.30
CA THR A 124 7.14 -4.30 -3.16
C THR A 124 5.74 -4.81 -3.40
N VAL A 125 5.37 -5.04 -4.64
CA VAL A 125 4.10 -5.66 -5.06
C VAL A 125 4.36 -7.07 -5.53
N TYR A 126 3.46 -7.98 -5.20
CA TYR A 126 3.56 -9.39 -5.55
C TYR A 126 2.35 -9.85 -6.36
N TYR A 127 2.58 -10.75 -7.29
CA TYR A 127 1.54 -11.52 -7.96
C TYR A 127 0.90 -12.54 -6.99
N PRO A 128 -0.31 -13.07 -7.31
CA PRO A 128 -0.93 -14.13 -6.49
C PRO A 128 -0.10 -15.41 -6.35
N ASN A 129 0.88 -15.64 -7.21
CA ASN A 129 1.85 -16.75 -7.11
C ASN A 129 3.10 -16.40 -6.27
N ALA A 130 3.04 -15.33 -5.48
CA ALA A 130 4.10 -14.80 -4.63
C ALA A 130 5.38 -14.30 -5.35
N LYS A 131 5.38 -14.25 -6.69
CA LYS A 131 6.49 -13.62 -7.44
C LYS A 131 6.38 -12.10 -7.36
N VAL A 132 7.52 -11.43 -7.33
CA VAL A 132 7.58 -9.96 -7.36
C VAL A 132 7.06 -9.43 -8.69
N ALA A 133 6.17 -8.45 -8.63
CA ALA A 133 5.58 -7.75 -9.77
C ALA A 133 6.17 -6.35 -9.95
N GLU A 134 6.44 -5.66 -8.83
CA GLU A 134 6.93 -4.29 -8.84
C GLU A 134 7.79 -4.01 -7.61
N GLU A 135 8.85 -3.24 -7.80
CA GLU A 135 9.63 -2.66 -6.71
C GLU A 135 9.80 -1.16 -6.95
N VAL A 136 9.58 -0.37 -5.94
CA VAL A 136 9.71 1.08 -6.02
C VAL A 136 10.11 1.65 -4.66
N THR A 137 10.93 2.70 -4.66
CA THR A 137 11.29 3.44 -3.45
C THR A 137 10.48 4.72 -3.36
N TYR A 138 10.06 5.05 -2.15
CA TYR A 138 9.34 6.27 -1.83
C TYR A 138 10.11 7.12 -0.83
N LYS A 139 9.90 8.42 -0.91
CA LYS A 139 10.38 9.41 0.05
C LYS A 139 9.26 10.41 0.33
N ASN A 140 8.82 10.51 1.59
CA ASN A 140 7.72 11.40 1.99
C ASN A 140 6.44 11.27 1.14
N GLY A 141 6.11 10.05 0.69
CA GLY A 141 4.93 9.73 -0.11
C GLY A 141 5.11 9.85 -1.62
N LEU A 142 6.26 10.32 -2.10
CA LEU A 142 6.56 10.46 -3.53
C LEU A 142 7.56 9.37 -3.98
N LYS A 143 7.41 8.87 -5.21
CA LYS A 143 8.39 7.97 -5.80
C LYS A 143 9.75 8.67 -5.92
N GLU A 144 10.78 8.02 -5.40
CA GLU A 144 12.15 8.55 -5.37
C GLU A 144 13.14 7.40 -5.51
N GLY A 145 13.97 7.42 -6.54
CA GLY A 145 14.96 6.37 -6.81
C GLY A 145 14.49 5.32 -7.82
N ILE A 146 14.97 4.09 -7.68
CA ILE A 146 14.80 3.03 -8.67
C ILE A 146 13.38 2.47 -8.63
N TYR A 147 12.82 2.26 -9.81
CA TYR A 147 11.58 1.54 -10.08
C TYR A 147 11.89 0.33 -10.96
N LYS A 148 11.31 -0.82 -10.63
CA LYS A 148 11.36 -2.04 -11.44
C LYS A 148 9.96 -2.62 -11.60
N LYS A 149 9.61 -2.97 -12.86
CA LYS A 149 8.40 -3.73 -13.19
C LYS A 149 8.81 -5.09 -13.74
N ILE A 150 8.19 -6.14 -13.22
CA ILE A 150 8.56 -7.53 -13.52
C ILE A 150 7.30 -8.27 -13.97
N GLY A 151 7.37 -8.99 -15.09
CA GLY A 151 6.27 -9.81 -15.59
C GLY A 151 6.04 -11.07 -14.74
N GLN A 152 4.87 -11.71 -14.89
CA GLN A 152 4.57 -12.97 -14.17
C GLN A 152 5.55 -14.11 -14.49
N ASN A 153 6.17 -14.05 -15.67
CA ASN A 153 7.24 -14.97 -16.09
C ASN A 153 8.60 -14.69 -15.42
N GLY A 154 8.70 -13.60 -14.63
CA GLY A 154 9.94 -13.18 -13.95
C GLY A 154 10.84 -12.28 -14.80
N ILE A 155 10.45 -11.97 -16.03
CA ILE A 155 11.22 -11.09 -16.92
C ILE A 155 10.97 -9.64 -16.51
N ILE A 156 12.07 -8.88 -16.35
CA ILE A 156 11.99 -7.44 -16.11
C ILE A 156 11.43 -6.77 -17.37
N GLN A 157 10.43 -5.91 -17.21
CA GLN A 157 9.78 -5.15 -18.27
C GLN A 157 10.25 -3.69 -18.31
N GLU A 158 10.61 -3.17 -17.15
CA GLU A 158 11.04 -1.78 -16.98
C GLU A 158 12.01 -1.64 -15.81
N GLU A 159 13.08 -0.91 -16.02
CA GLU A 159 13.93 -0.33 -14.98
C GLU A 159 14.03 1.16 -15.26
N SER A 160 13.69 1.98 -14.28
CA SER A 160 13.67 3.42 -14.44
C SER A 160 13.98 4.12 -13.12
N THR A 161 14.26 5.41 -13.19
CA THR A 161 14.53 6.24 -12.01
C THR A 161 13.50 7.32 -11.90
N TYR A 162 13.02 7.55 -10.66
CA TYR A 162 12.08 8.59 -10.32
C TYR A 162 12.67 9.62 -9.38
N VAL A 163 12.26 10.87 -9.55
CA VAL A 163 12.47 11.96 -8.60
C VAL A 163 11.13 12.68 -8.47
N LYS A 164 10.57 12.71 -7.25
CA LYS A 164 9.29 13.35 -6.92
C LYS A 164 8.15 12.95 -7.88
N ASP A 165 7.93 11.65 -8.03
CA ASP A 165 6.93 11.01 -8.91
C ASP A 165 7.16 11.18 -10.42
N GLN A 166 8.22 11.83 -10.85
CA GLN A 166 8.53 12.02 -12.26
C GLN A 166 9.70 11.13 -12.68
N PHE A 167 9.62 10.56 -13.88
CA PHE A 167 10.78 9.93 -14.49
C PHE A 167 11.94 10.92 -14.55
N ASN A 168 13.08 10.57 -13.98
CA ASN A 168 14.27 11.42 -13.96
C ASN A 168 15.52 10.55 -13.85
N GLY A 169 16.32 10.49 -14.90
CA GLY A 169 17.49 9.62 -15.00
C GLY A 169 17.33 8.56 -16.08
N GLU A 170 18.14 7.52 -15.99
CA GLU A 170 18.15 6.41 -16.95
C GLU A 170 16.85 5.60 -16.88
N ALA A 171 16.40 5.11 -18.05
CA ALA A 171 15.32 4.15 -18.15
C ALA A 171 15.62 3.12 -19.23
N VAL A 172 15.31 1.86 -18.93
CA VAL A 172 15.43 0.71 -19.84
C VAL A 172 14.09 -0.02 -19.85
N PHE A 173 13.57 -0.25 -21.04
CA PHE A 173 12.37 -1.03 -21.29
C PHE A 173 12.73 -2.30 -22.03
N TYR A 174 12.13 -3.41 -21.63
CA TYR A 174 12.42 -4.74 -22.18
C TYR A 174 11.20 -5.30 -22.89
N ASP A 175 11.40 -6.17 -23.85
CA ASP A 175 10.36 -6.93 -24.53
C ASP A 175 9.94 -8.19 -23.72
N SER A 176 9.03 -8.97 -24.28
CA SER A 176 8.53 -10.20 -23.65
C SER A 176 9.60 -11.27 -23.44
N ASP A 177 10.68 -11.22 -24.21
CA ASP A 177 11.78 -12.18 -24.16
C ASP A 177 12.91 -11.71 -23.20
N GLY A 178 12.76 -10.51 -22.62
CA GLY A 178 13.74 -9.92 -21.72
C GLY A 178 14.87 -9.20 -22.44
N LEU A 179 14.76 -8.98 -23.74
CA LEU A 179 15.73 -8.22 -24.52
C LEU A 179 15.37 -6.74 -24.44
N VAL A 180 16.40 -5.89 -24.45
CA VAL A 180 16.19 -4.43 -24.45
C VAL A 180 15.35 -4.05 -25.68
N ALA A 181 14.21 -3.39 -25.44
CA ALA A 181 13.35 -2.82 -26.47
C ALA A 181 13.66 -1.34 -26.69
N SER A 182 13.89 -0.59 -25.63
CA SER A 182 14.35 0.80 -25.71
C SER A 182 15.06 1.24 -24.45
N LYS A 183 15.97 2.21 -24.57
CA LYS A 183 16.64 2.84 -23.43
C LYS A 183 17.01 4.28 -23.71
N GLY A 184 17.12 5.08 -22.66
CA GLY A 184 17.52 6.49 -22.73
C GLY A 184 17.31 7.19 -21.41
N LYS A 185 17.34 8.51 -21.45
CA LYS A 185 17.17 9.36 -20.25
C LYS A 185 15.87 10.11 -20.24
N PHE A 186 15.34 10.27 -19.04
CA PHE A 186 14.30 11.24 -18.74
C PHE A 186 14.85 12.41 -17.92
N LEU A 187 14.26 13.56 -18.11
CA LEU A 187 14.42 14.75 -17.28
C LEU A 187 13.03 15.34 -17.04
N ASN A 188 12.61 15.38 -15.77
CA ASN A 188 11.29 15.91 -15.37
C ASN A 188 10.15 15.30 -16.21
N GLY A 189 10.11 13.99 -16.34
CA GLY A 189 9.08 13.23 -17.05
C GLY A 189 9.20 13.23 -18.58
N LYS A 190 10.15 13.97 -19.17
CA LYS A 190 10.32 14.06 -20.63
C LYS A 190 11.56 13.28 -21.07
N LYS A 191 11.45 12.57 -22.18
CA LYS A 191 12.60 11.94 -22.84
C LYS A 191 13.58 13.01 -23.32
N VAL A 192 14.89 12.83 -23.03
CA VAL A 192 15.95 13.77 -23.42
C VAL A 192 17.16 13.02 -23.98
N GLY A 193 17.99 13.71 -24.77
CA GLY A 193 19.19 13.13 -25.35
C GLY A 193 18.91 11.98 -26.33
N MET A 194 19.90 11.14 -26.49
CA MET A 194 19.82 9.99 -27.40
C MET A 194 19.00 8.86 -26.81
N TRP A 195 17.95 8.44 -27.52
CA TRP A 195 17.17 7.26 -27.26
C TRP A 195 17.48 6.18 -28.27
N GLN A 196 17.72 4.98 -27.78
CA GLN A 196 18.00 3.79 -28.57
C GLN A 196 16.80 2.87 -28.58
N PHE A 197 16.46 2.35 -29.76
CA PHE A 197 15.35 1.42 -29.98
C PHE A 197 15.88 0.14 -30.61
N TYR A 198 15.40 -0.98 -30.11
CA TYR A 198 15.87 -2.30 -30.48
C TYR A 198 14.73 -3.16 -30.96
N LEU A 199 15.01 -4.11 -31.84
CA LEU A 199 14.10 -5.17 -32.25
C LEU A 199 14.86 -6.50 -32.14
N LYS A 200 14.34 -7.43 -31.33
CA LYS A 200 14.97 -8.72 -31.06
C LYS A 200 16.47 -8.56 -30.68
N GLY A 201 16.76 -7.63 -29.77
CA GLY A 201 18.09 -7.35 -29.27
C GLY A 201 19.04 -6.58 -30.23
N LYS A 202 18.60 -6.31 -31.48
CA LYS A 202 19.41 -5.54 -32.45
C LYS A 202 19.00 -4.08 -32.45
N LEU A 203 19.96 -3.16 -32.36
CA LEU A 203 19.73 -1.72 -32.50
C LEU A 203 19.16 -1.42 -33.88
N THR A 204 17.96 -0.80 -33.91
CA THR A 204 17.27 -0.45 -35.15
C THR A 204 17.20 1.04 -35.40
N LYS A 205 17.22 1.84 -34.31
CA LYS A 205 17.06 3.28 -34.42
C LYS A 205 17.67 4.01 -33.22
N GLU A 206 18.27 5.15 -33.49
CA GLU A 206 18.66 6.14 -32.48
C GLU A 206 17.96 7.47 -32.80
N VAL A 207 17.48 8.14 -31.76
CA VAL A 207 16.74 9.40 -31.91
C VAL A 207 17.20 10.37 -30.83
N ASN A 208 17.64 11.55 -31.23
CA ASN A 208 17.87 12.63 -30.27
C ASN A 208 16.52 13.25 -29.87
N MET A 209 16.04 12.91 -28.66
CA MET A 209 14.77 13.41 -28.13
C MET A 209 14.83 14.88 -27.64
N SER A 210 16.02 15.48 -27.63
CA SER A 210 16.18 16.92 -27.38
C SER A 210 16.10 17.76 -28.66
N ASP A 211 16.06 17.13 -29.85
CA ASP A 211 15.91 17.85 -31.12
C ASP A 211 14.44 18.26 -31.33
N PRO A 212 14.15 19.57 -31.51
CA PRO A 212 12.78 20.05 -31.72
C PRO A 212 12.03 19.37 -32.87
N LYS A 213 12.73 18.98 -33.94
CA LYS A 213 12.15 18.26 -35.10
C LYS A 213 11.60 16.88 -34.72
N ASN A 214 12.20 16.21 -33.73
CA ASN A 214 11.75 14.90 -33.26
C ASN A 214 10.61 15.02 -32.24
N ILE A 215 10.59 16.09 -31.43
CA ILE A 215 9.52 16.35 -30.43
C ILE A 215 8.18 16.56 -31.15
N ASN A 216 8.16 17.36 -32.23
CA ASN A 216 6.95 17.67 -32.98
C ASN A 216 6.35 16.43 -33.66
N LYS A 217 7.16 15.52 -34.21
CA LYS A 217 6.68 14.26 -34.83
C LYS A 217 6.05 13.29 -33.84
N ILE A 218 6.43 13.34 -32.57
CA ILE A 218 5.88 12.46 -31.51
C ILE A 218 4.53 13.01 -31.04
N SER A 219 4.39 14.33 -30.90
CA SER A 219 3.14 14.96 -30.50
C SER A 219 2.04 14.80 -31.55
N GLU A 220 2.37 14.84 -32.85
CA GLU A 220 1.41 14.61 -33.94
C GLU A 220 0.89 13.16 -33.97
N LYS A 221 1.74 12.16 -33.68
CA LYS A 221 1.30 10.75 -33.60
C LYS A 221 0.49 10.42 -32.35
N ALA A 222 0.75 11.09 -31.23
CA ALA A 222 -0.02 10.91 -29.98
C ALA A 222 -1.43 11.54 -30.08
N GLY A 223 -1.60 12.60 -30.89
CA GLY A 223 -2.90 13.25 -31.12
C GLY A 223 -3.86 12.49 -32.04
N THR A 224 -3.43 11.42 -32.71
CA THR A 224 -4.24 10.67 -33.66
C THR A 224 -4.87 9.37 -33.12
N THR A 225 -4.63 9.00 -31.88
CA THR A 225 -5.38 7.94 -31.20
C THR A 225 -6.71 8.49 -30.69
N LYS A 226 -7.73 8.52 -31.56
CA LYS A 226 -9.13 8.77 -31.19
C LYS A 226 -9.55 7.68 -30.18
N ASN A 227 -9.99 8.10 -29.00
CA ASN A 227 -10.70 7.24 -28.06
C ASN A 227 -11.87 6.55 -28.78
N PRO A 228 -12.03 5.23 -28.67
CA PRO A 228 -13.27 4.60 -29.12
C PRO A 228 -14.39 5.06 -28.20
N THR A 229 -15.34 5.77 -28.75
CA THR A 229 -16.59 6.17 -28.11
C THR A 229 -17.25 4.98 -27.43
N ALA A 230 -17.41 5.08 -26.11
CA ALA A 230 -18.28 4.18 -25.35
C ALA A 230 -19.71 4.32 -25.88
N LYS A 231 -20.23 3.28 -26.54
CA LYS A 231 -21.66 3.15 -26.82
C LYS A 231 -22.38 2.91 -25.50
N LYS A 232 -23.28 3.85 -25.16
CA LYS A 232 -24.34 3.66 -24.17
C LYS A 232 -25.29 2.55 -24.67
N GLN A 233 -25.50 1.56 -23.85
CA GLN A 233 -26.76 0.82 -23.69
C GLN A 233 -26.97 0.53 -22.22
#